data_8aa6457e422daf30e4266fa4e350042b
#
_entry.id   8aa6457e422daf30e4266fa4e350042b
#
_cell.length_a   1.000
_cell.length_b   1.000
_cell.length_c   1.000
_cell.angle_alpha   90.00
_cell.angle_beta   90.00
_cell.angle_gamma   90.00
#
_symmetry.space_group_name_H-M   'P 1'
#
loop_
_entity.id
_entity.type
_entity.pdbx_description
1 polymer ?
#
loop_
_entity_poly.entity_id
_entity_poly.type
_entity_poly.pdbx_seq_one_letter_code
_entity_poly.pdbx_strand_id
1 'polypeptide(L)'
;MAYQKLQPTQAADVILSDSINPIDPSRPNKASGTADGDFTDLLNDVAIATESYTGLPGAVTASKLDVTGSTPAVSFTGLVVGDTVVNVTNSTYAQITAIDSAKILSLSADIFDDVTDTYAVYTGGFFTLGISIGDIVVNTVANTYALVTAVYSAQLSLSSDIFGAADAFVIYGNTAQMNTDTQAFVVYVGAASGASATWAEVKVTTAAGNNITFSHFPTGTFLPVQCLRVWTTGTTATNVVALW
;
A
#
# COMPACT_ATOMS: atom_id res chain seq x y z
N MET A 1 -42.91 -0.10 13.74
CA MET A 1 -41.52 0.15 13.35
C MET A 1 -40.65 -0.81 14.17
N ALA A 2 -40.01 -1.78 13.52
CA ALA A 2 -39.08 -2.66 14.22
C ALA A 2 -37.84 -1.85 14.53
N TYR A 3 -37.48 -1.66 15.77
CA TYR A 3 -36.17 -1.19 16.17
C TYR A 3 -35.17 -2.28 15.79
N GLN A 4 -34.46 -2.06 14.72
CA GLN A 4 -33.33 -2.91 14.37
C GLN A 4 -32.26 -2.60 15.42
N LYS A 5 -32.15 -3.47 16.41
CA LYS A 5 -31.12 -3.40 17.44
C LYS A 5 -29.78 -3.59 16.69
N LEU A 6 -28.98 -2.52 16.63
CA LEU A 6 -27.63 -2.60 16.07
C LEU A 6 -26.86 -3.58 16.97
N GLN A 7 -26.74 -4.81 16.53
CA GLN A 7 -25.88 -5.79 17.18
C GLN A 7 -24.59 -5.83 16.35
N PRO A 8 -23.52 -5.19 16.80
CA PRO A 8 -22.24 -5.29 16.12
C PRO A 8 -21.82 -6.75 16.11
N THR A 9 -21.43 -7.21 14.94
CA THR A 9 -20.92 -8.57 14.73
C THR A 9 -19.40 -8.60 14.67
N GLN A 10 -18.79 -7.41 14.52
CA GLN A 10 -17.34 -7.26 14.40
C GLN A 10 -16.84 -6.07 15.21
N ALA A 11 -15.56 -6.12 15.56
CA ALA A 11 -14.87 -5.05 16.27
C ALA A 11 -13.40 -5.00 15.80
N ALA A 12 -12.83 -3.79 15.71
CA ALA A 12 -11.42 -3.57 15.42
C ALA A 12 -10.91 -2.29 16.08
N ASP A 13 -9.62 -2.24 16.37
CA ASP A 13 -8.96 -1.03 16.85
C ASP A 13 -9.02 0.07 15.79
N VAL A 14 -9.34 1.28 16.21
CA VAL A 14 -9.41 2.45 15.33
C VAL A 14 -8.00 3.00 15.11
N ILE A 15 -7.63 3.16 13.86
CA ILE A 15 -6.45 3.94 13.47
C ILE A 15 -6.90 5.39 13.29
N LEU A 16 -6.46 6.26 14.19
CA LEU A 16 -6.74 7.70 14.10
C LEU A 16 -6.03 8.29 12.87
N SER A 17 -6.71 9.14 12.10
CA SER A 17 -6.12 9.73 10.90
C SER A 17 -6.65 11.12 10.62
N ASP A 18 -5.74 12.07 10.31
CA ASP A 18 -6.08 13.41 9.82
C ASP A 18 -6.15 13.45 8.29
N SER A 19 -5.68 12.42 7.63
CA SER A 19 -5.80 12.25 6.19
C SER A 19 -7.27 12.13 5.79
N ILE A 20 -7.63 12.68 4.64
CA ILE A 20 -8.97 12.48 4.02
C ILE A 20 -9.16 11.00 3.66
N ASN A 21 -8.09 10.24 3.68
CA ASN A 21 -8.13 8.83 3.42
C ASN A 21 -8.87 8.11 4.54
N PRO A 22 -9.86 7.30 4.22
CA PRO A 22 -10.48 6.39 5.15
C PRO A 22 -9.53 5.24 5.49
N ILE A 23 -8.46 5.52 6.23
CA ILE A 23 -7.73 4.44 6.90
C ILE A 23 -8.62 4.01 8.05
N ASP A 24 -9.45 3.07 7.73
CA ASP A 24 -10.42 2.57 8.66
C ASP A 24 -9.85 1.50 9.54
N PRO A 25 -10.46 1.37 10.72
CA PRO A 25 -10.03 0.42 11.74
C PRO A 25 -10.00 -1.03 11.27
N SER A 26 -10.59 -1.33 10.14
CA SER A 26 -10.74 -2.70 9.64
C SER A 26 -9.84 -3.06 8.46
N ARG A 27 -9.04 -2.13 7.96
CA ARG A 27 -8.16 -2.42 6.81
C ARG A 27 -6.89 -3.13 7.24
N PRO A 28 -6.63 -4.35 6.78
CA PRO A 28 -5.41 -5.04 7.13
C PRO A 28 -4.20 -4.32 6.54
N ASN A 29 -3.18 -4.13 7.35
CA ASN A 29 -1.85 -3.76 6.87
C ASN A 29 -1.28 -4.96 6.10
N LYS A 30 -1.08 -4.81 4.79
CA LYS A 30 -0.54 -5.87 3.92
C LYS A 30 0.97 -5.79 3.78
N ALA A 31 1.52 -4.58 3.79
CA ALA A 31 2.95 -4.35 3.63
C ALA A 31 3.35 -2.99 4.18
N SER A 32 4.62 -2.87 4.52
CA SER A 32 5.29 -1.60 4.81
C SER A 32 6.74 -1.68 4.36
N GLY A 33 7.33 -0.55 4.00
CA GLY A 33 8.70 -0.48 3.51
C GLY A 33 9.14 0.95 3.28
N THR A 34 10.20 1.10 2.52
CA THR A 34 10.76 2.39 2.12
C THR A 34 10.82 2.44 0.60
N ALA A 35 10.29 3.49 -0.01
CA ALA A 35 10.32 3.64 -1.47
C ALA A 35 11.77 3.74 -1.99
N ASP A 36 12.07 2.98 -3.02
CA ASP A 36 13.40 2.93 -3.65
C ASP A 36 13.45 3.80 -4.91
N GLY A 37 13.31 5.09 -4.74
CA GLY A 37 13.44 6.04 -5.83
C GLY A 37 12.20 6.93 -5.99
N ASP A 38 12.40 7.98 -6.78
CA ASP A 38 11.40 8.96 -7.17
C ASP A 38 10.97 8.68 -8.61
N PHE A 39 9.95 7.85 -8.76
CA PHE A 39 9.36 7.55 -10.06
C PHE A 39 7.93 8.06 -10.05
N THR A 40 7.63 8.97 -10.97
CA THR A 40 6.29 9.52 -11.13
C THR A 40 5.24 8.40 -11.23
N ASP A 41 4.25 8.42 -10.36
CA ASP A 41 3.16 7.46 -10.28
C ASP A 41 3.57 6.00 -9.97
N LEU A 42 4.82 5.76 -9.57
CA LEU A 42 5.32 4.43 -9.23
C LEU A 42 5.87 4.39 -7.81
N LEU A 43 5.46 3.36 -7.05
CA LEU A 43 6.11 2.96 -5.82
C LEU A 43 7.06 1.81 -6.13
N ASN A 44 8.37 2.05 -6.02
CA ASN A 44 9.40 1.05 -6.22
C ASN A 44 9.96 0.61 -4.88
N ASP A 45 10.06 -0.67 -4.64
CA ASP A 45 10.76 -1.24 -3.50
C ASP A 45 11.36 -2.60 -3.88
N VAL A 46 12.59 -2.57 -4.37
CA VAL A 46 13.33 -3.78 -4.74
C VAL A 46 13.71 -4.61 -3.52
N ALA A 47 13.69 -4.03 -2.32
CA ALA A 47 13.97 -4.76 -1.09
C ALA A 47 12.84 -5.73 -0.70
N ILE A 48 11.62 -5.49 -1.17
CA ILE A 48 10.47 -6.40 -0.97
C ILE A 48 10.54 -7.62 -1.89
N ALA A 49 11.08 -7.46 -3.11
CA ALA A 49 11.20 -8.53 -4.09
C ALA A 49 12.52 -9.30 -3.93
N THR A 50 12.55 -10.51 -4.46
CA THR A 50 13.76 -11.36 -4.47
C THR A 50 14.49 -11.19 -5.78
N GLU A 51 15.77 -10.80 -5.74
CA GLU A 51 16.64 -10.82 -6.90
C GLU A 51 16.89 -12.29 -7.33
N SER A 52 16.45 -12.62 -8.52
CA SER A 52 16.51 -14.00 -9.03
C SER A 52 17.58 -14.19 -10.09
N TYR A 53 17.86 -13.17 -10.88
CA TYR A 53 18.85 -13.19 -11.94
C TYR A 53 19.59 -11.87 -12.04
N THR A 54 20.90 -11.94 -12.29
CA THR A 54 21.74 -10.79 -12.61
C THR A 54 22.72 -11.15 -13.72
N GLY A 55 23.20 -10.17 -14.47
CA GLY A 55 24.20 -10.40 -15.51
C GLY A 55 24.25 -9.27 -16.53
N LEU A 56 24.77 -9.61 -17.69
CA LEU A 56 24.84 -8.74 -18.85
C LEU A 56 23.93 -9.28 -19.95
N PRO A 57 23.22 -8.45 -20.73
CA PRO A 57 22.56 -8.87 -21.94
C PRO A 57 23.56 -9.50 -22.91
N GLY A 58 23.14 -10.50 -23.63
CA GLY A 58 23.92 -11.11 -24.70
C GLY A 58 23.77 -10.39 -26.05
N ALA A 59 22.63 -9.65 -26.17
CA ALA A 59 22.33 -8.82 -27.33
C ALA A 59 21.41 -7.66 -26.90
N VAL A 60 21.52 -6.52 -27.58
CA VAL A 60 20.59 -5.40 -27.45
C VAL A 60 19.50 -5.57 -28.49
N THR A 61 18.28 -5.72 -28.02
CA THR A 61 17.07 -5.82 -28.83
C THR A 61 15.99 -4.93 -28.21
N ALA A 62 15.37 -4.07 -28.99
CA ALA A 62 14.41 -3.09 -28.50
C ALA A 62 13.31 -3.76 -27.67
N SER A 63 13.08 -3.23 -26.48
CA SER A 63 12.09 -3.70 -25.50
C SER A 63 12.24 -5.18 -25.13
N LYS A 64 13.48 -5.67 -25.08
CA LYS A 64 13.77 -7.06 -24.66
C LYS A 64 14.99 -7.13 -23.74
N LEU A 65 14.96 -8.11 -22.84
CA LEU A 65 16.16 -8.64 -22.22
C LEU A 65 16.51 -9.94 -22.96
N ASP A 66 17.56 -9.88 -23.77
CA ASP A 66 18.08 -11.01 -24.55
C ASP A 66 19.43 -11.43 -23.98
N VAL A 67 19.49 -12.63 -23.39
CA VAL A 67 20.71 -13.22 -22.83
C VAL A 67 21.28 -14.32 -23.74
N THR A 68 20.85 -14.35 -25.01
CA THR A 68 21.43 -15.27 -26.01
C THR A 68 22.90 -14.92 -26.23
N GLY A 69 23.79 -15.84 -25.94
CA GLY A 69 25.24 -15.59 -26.06
C GLY A 69 25.88 -14.95 -24.82
N SER A 70 25.14 -14.67 -23.76
CA SER A 70 25.74 -14.20 -22.50
C SER A 70 26.75 -15.19 -21.93
N THR A 71 27.78 -14.67 -21.26
CA THR A 71 28.81 -15.48 -20.59
C THR A 71 28.91 -15.01 -19.13
N PRO A 72 28.60 -15.88 -18.14
CA PRO A 72 28.13 -17.26 -18.27
C PRO A 72 26.76 -17.38 -18.93
N ALA A 73 26.46 -18.56 -19.50
CA ALA A 73 25.16 -18.79 -20.13
C ALA A 73 24.03 -18.76 -19.11
N VAL A 74 23.04 -17.93 -19.34
CA VAL A 74 21.86 -17.78 -18.50
C VAL A 74 20.65 -18.44 -19.15
N SER A 75 19.78 -19.03 -18.34
CA SER A 75 18.48 -19.56 -18.76
C SER A 75 17.45 -19.20 -17.71
N PHE A 76 16.46 -18.41 -18.09
CA PHE A 76 15.40 -17.96 -17.21
C PHE A 76 14.41 -19.09 -16.91
N THR A 77 14.16 -19.35 -15.65
CA THR A 77 13.15 -20.31 -15.17
C THR A 77 12.38 -19.71 -14.01
N GLY A 78 11.11 -20.05 -13.90
CA GLY A 78 10.26 -19.59 -12.78
C GLY A 78 9.85 -18.12 -12.82
N LEU A 79 10.18 -17.38 -13.89
CA LEU A 79 9.71 -16.02 -14.09
C LEU A 79 8.24 -16.01 -14.55
N VAL A 80 7.56 -14.93 -14.22
CA VAL A 80 6.17 -14.69 -14.64
C VAL A 80 6.03 -13.31 -15.28
N VAL A 81 4.98 -13.13 -16.08
CA VAL A 81 4.59 -11.80 -16.59
C VAL A 81 4.28 -10.88 -15.41
N GLY A 82 4.86 -9.68 -15.43
CA GLY A 82 4.78 -8.72 -14.33
C GLY A 82 5.98 -8.75 -13.37
N ASP A 83 6.90 -9.72 -13.50
CA ASP A 83 8.18 -9.60 -12.81
C ASP A 83 8.94 -8.37 -13.31
N THR A 84 9.73 -7.77 -12.44
CA THR A 84 10.43 -6.51 -12.70
C THR A 84 11.85 -6.78 -13.15
N VAL A 85 12.21 -6.17 -14.28
CA VAL A 85 13.58 -6.13 -14.78
C VAL A 85 14.15 -4.74 -14.55
N VAL A 86 15.34 -4.66 -13.99
CA VAL A 86 16.08 -3.43 -13.72
C VAL A 86 17.31 -3.40 -14.60
N ASN A 87 17.54 -2.31 -15.33
CA ASN A 87 18.86 -1.97 -15.83
C ASN A 87 19.58 -1.23 -14.69
N VAL A 88 20.51 -1.93 -14.05
CA VAL A 88 21.24 -1.42 -12.88
C VAL A 88 22.20 -0.29 -13.28
N THR A 89 22.75 -0.35 -14.49
CA THR A 89 23.69 0.66 -15.01
C THR A 89 22.98 2.01 -15.19
N ASN A 90 21.79 1.99 -15.79
CA ASN A 90 21.04 3.20 -16.14
C ASN A 90 19.94 3.55 -15.12
N SER A 91 19.76 2.72 -14.07
CA SER A 91 18.73 2.88 -13.06
C SER A 91 17.31 3.00 -13.66
N THR A 92 17.02 2.15 -14.66
CA THR A 92 15.73 2.09 -15.33
C THR A 92 15.03 0.75 -15.10
N TYR A 93 13.70 0.73 -15.19
CA TYR A 93 12.88 -0.45 -14.89
C TYR A 93 11.91 -0.75 -16.03
N ALA A 94 11.63 -2.03 -16.21
CA ALA A 94 10.55 -2.51 -17.07
C ALA A 94 9.93 -3.77 -16.49
N GLN A 95 8.68 -4.05 -16.84
CA GLN A 95 8.00 -5.28 -16.47
C GLN A 95 8.12 -6.30 -17.60
N ILE A 96 8.19 -7.58 -17.25
CA ILE A 96 8.09 -8.65 -18.21
C ILE A 96 6.65 -8.68 -18.76
N THR A 97 6.50 -8.50 -20.07
CA THR A 97 5.21 -8.56 -20.77
C THR A 97 4.99 -9.91 -21.44
N ALA A 98 6.07 -10.61 -21.82
CA ALA A 98 6.04 -11.97 -22.31
C ALA A 98 7.37 -12.69 -22.06
N ILE A 99 7.30 -14.01 -21.93
CA ILE A 99 8.47 -14.90 -21.87
C ILE A 99 8.56 -15.58 -23.22
N ASP A 100 9.37 -15.01 -24.12
CA ASP A 100 9.48 -15.48 -25.50
C ASP A 100 10.23 -16.81 -25.59
N SER A 101 11.23 -16.97 -24.72
CA SER A 101 11.99 -18.20 -24.55
C SER A 101 12.70 -18.22 -23.20
N ALA A 102 13.41 -19.31 -22.90
CA ALA A 102 14.25 -19.38 -21.71
C ALA A 102 15.43 -18.36 -21.71
N LYS A 103 15.61 -17.58 -22.76
CA LYS A 103 16.71 -16.61 -22.90
C LYS A 103 16.27 -15.22 -23.34
N ILE A 104 14.99 -15.06 -23.67
CA ILE A 104 14.47 -13.81 -24.21
C ILE A 104 13.18 -13.46 -23.48
N LEU A 105 13.16 -12.27 -22.87
CA LEU A 105 11.99 -11.69 -22.21
C LEU A 105 11.58 -10.43 -22.98
N SER A 106 10.30 -10.30 -23.31
CA SER A 106 9.73 -9.05 -23.79
C SER A 106 9.42 -8.13 -22.62
N LEU A 107 9.76 -6.86 -22.74
CA LEU A 107 9.66 -5.85 -21.71
C LEU A 107 8.62 -4.77 -22.06
N SER A 108 8.08 -4.09 -21.05
CA SER A 108 7.13 -2.99 -21.18
C SER A 108 7.78 -1.70 -21.72
N ALA A 109 9.10 -1.60 -21.63
CA ALA A 109 9.88 -0.45 -22.11
C ALA A 109 11.24 -0.92 -22.61
N ASP A 110 11.86 -0.11 -23.48
CA ASP A 110 13.23 -0.29 -23.92
C ASP A 110 14.16 0.33 -22.90
N ILE A 111 14.86 -0.51 -22.12
CA ILE A 111 15.70 -0.07 -21.01
C ILE A 111 17.18 -0.45 -21.21
N PHE A 112 17.52 -1.21 -22.27
CA PHE A 112 18.88 -1.63 -22.55
C PHE A 112 19.36 -1.05 -23.86
N ASP A 113 20.43 -0.28 -23.83
CA ASP A 113 21.06 0.35 -25.00
C ASP A 113 22.48 -0.15 -25.26
N ASP A 114 23.07 -0.89 -24.33
CA ASP A 114 24.41 -1.48 -24.47
C ASP A 114 24.45 -2.91 -23.89
N VAL A 115 25.24 -3.77 -24.50
CA VAL A 115 25.51 -5.15 -24.00
C VAL A 115 26.35 -5.16 -22.72
N THR A 116 26.90 -4.02 -22.32
CA THR A 116 27.61 -3.85 -21.05
C THR A 116 26.72 -3.41 -19.91
N ASP A 117 25.45 -3.12 -20.18
CA ASP A 117 24.49 -2.81 -19.14
C ASP A 117 24.30 -4.01 -18.21
N THR A 118 24.28 -3.75 -16.92
CA THR A 118 24.01 -4.81 -15.94
C THR A 118 22.52 -4.88 -15.68
N TYR A 119 21.95 -6.07 -15.75
CA TYR A 119 20.55 -6.28 -15.39
C TYR A 119 20.39 -7.02 -14.07
N ALA A 120 19.25 -6.81 -13.41
CA ALA A 120 18.73 -7.63 -12.33
C ALA A 120 17.24 -7.92 -12.59
N VAL A 121 16.80 -9.15 -12.29
CA VAL A 121 15.38 -9.54 -12.39
C VAL A 121 14.86 -9.85 -10.99
N TYR A 122 13.78 -9.22 -10.61
CA TYR A 122 13.15 -9.32 -9.31
C TYR A 122 11.82 -10.06 -9.40
N THR A 123 11.64 -11.04 -8.53
CA THR A 123 10.45 -11.91 -8.47
C THR A 123 9.78 -11.84 -7.09
N GLY A 124 8.56 -12.32 -6.98
CA GLY A 124 7.82 -12.37 -5.70
C GLY A 124 7.33 -10.99 -5.26
N GLY A 125 7.89 -10.45 -4.18
CA GLY A 125 7.63 -9.10 -3.72
C GLY A 125 6.15 -8.80 -3.51
N PHE A 126 5.64 -7.72 -4.12
CA PHE A 126 4.25 -7.31 -3.98
C PHE A 126 3.23 -8.37 -4.41
N PHE A 127 3.58 -9.28 -5.34
CA PHE A 127 2.72 -10.40 -5.71
C PHE A 127 2.46 -11.34 -4.53
N THR A 128 3.49 -11.64 -3.73
CA THR A 128 3.38 -12.59 -2.60
C THR A 128 2.71 -11.98 -1.38
N LEU A 129 2.67 -10.65 -1.29
CA LEU A 129 2.05 -9.92 -0.18
C LEU A 129 0.53 -9.76 -0.35
N GLY A 130 -0.03 -10.29 -1.43
CA GLY A 130 -1.47 -10.23 -1.69
C GLY A 130 -1.99 -8.81 -1.96
N ILE A 131 -1.12 -7.93 -2.47
CA ILE A 131 -1.52 -6.59 -2.91
C ILE A 131 -2.45 -6.71 -4.11
N SER A 132 -3.44 -5.85 -4.17
CA SER A 132 -4.46 -5.84 -5.22
C SER A 132 -4.72 -4.43 -5.74
N ILE A 133 -5.21 -4.34 -6.97
CA ILE A 133 -5.68 -3.05 -7.53
C ILE A 133 -6.77 -2.48 -6.63
N GLY A 134 -6.66 -1.19 -6.31
CA GLY A 134 -7.53 -0.47 -5.39
C GLY A 134 -7.06 -0.49 -3.94
N ASP A 135 -6.03 -1.25 -3.58
CA ASP A 135 -5.41 -1.13 -2.25
C ASP A 135 -4.87 0.29 -2.05
N ILE A 136 -4.80 0.71 -0.81
CA ILE A 136 -4.42 2.08 -0.43
C ILE A 136 -2.96 2.08 0.00
N VAL A 137 -2.15 2.87 -0.69
CA VAL A 137 -0.76 3.14 -0.30
C VAL A 137 -0.69 4.49 0.38
N VAL A 138 -0.09 4.54 1.54
CA VAL A 138 0.11 5.76 2.33
C VAL A 138 1.60 6.06 2.41
N ASN A 139 1.99 7.26 1.99
CA ASN A 139 3.28 7.82 2.32
C ASN A 139 3.21 8.36 3.76
N THR A 140 3.92 7.71 4.68
CA THR A 140 3.87 8.05 6.11
C THR A 140 4.73 9.26 6.46
N VAL A 141 5.63 9.69 5.56
CA VAL A 141 6.46 10.87 5.72
C VAL A 141 5.68 12.13 5.31
N ALA A 142 5.10 12.11 4.10
CA ALA A 142 4.32 13.23 3.57
C ALA A 142 2.85 13.22 4.05
N ASN A 143 2.38 12.13 4.66
CA ASN A 143 0.99 11.92 5.07
C ASN A 143 -0.01 12.07 3.89
N THR A 144 0.37 11.52 2.75
CA THR A 144 -0.41 11.47 1.52
C THR A 144 -0.76 10.04 1.16
N TYR A 145 -1.74 9.84 0.27
CA TYR A 145 -2.11 8.50 -0.17
C TYR A 145 -2.45 8.43 -1.66
N ALA A 146 -2.34 7.22 -2.20
CA ALA A 146 -2.78 6.88 -3.54
C ALA A 146 -3.38 5.47 -3.57
N LEU A 147 -4.12 5.15 -4.62
CA LEU A 147 -4.65 3.81 -4.85
C LEU A 147 -3.70 3.04 -5.78
N VAL A 148 -3.56 1.75 -5.54
CA VAL A 148 -2.85 0.85 -6.45
C VAL A 148 -3.66 0.70 -7.74
N THR A 149 -3.04 0.98 -8.88
CA THR A 149 -3.64 0.83 -10.23
C THR A 149 -3.08 -0.35 -11.01
N ALA A 150 -1.84 -0.76 -10.70
CA ALA A 150 -1.24 -2.00 -11.20
C ALA A 150 -0.25 -2.57 -10.18
N VAL A 151 -0.08 -3.89 -10.21
CA VAL A 151 0.81 -4.64 -9.30
C VAL A 151 1.86 -5.36 -10.13
N TYR A 152 3.12 -5.20 -9.75
CA TYR A 152 4.28 -5.89 -10.31
C TYR A 152 5.13 -6.44 -9.14
N SER A 153 6.17 -7.21 -9.42
CA SER A 153 6.95 -7.83 -8.34
C SER A 153 7.65 -6.80 -7.43
N ALA A 154 8.35 -5.83 -8.00
CA ALA A 154 9.07 -4.81 -7.24
C ALA A 154 8.49 -3.40 -7.40
N GLN A 155 7.35 -3.25 -8.07
CA GLN A 155 6.75 -1.97 -8.39
C GLN A 155 5.23 -2.00 -8.24
N LEU A 156 4.66 -0.87 -7.85
CA LEU A 156 3.22 -0.61 -7.89
C LEU A 156 2.98 0.66 -8.71
N SER A 157 2.07 0.62 -9.67
CA SER A 157 1.53 1.85 -10.24
C SER A 157 0.48 2.43 -9.31
N LEU A 158 0.49 3.73 -9.13
CA LEU A 158 -0.40 4.45 -8.23
C LEU A 158 -1.29 5.44 -8.98
N SER A 159 -2.40 5.83 -8.38
CA SER A 159 -3.34 6.80 -8.94
C SER A 159 -2.82 8.25 -8.91
N SER A 160 -1.77 8.51 -8.15
CA SER A 160 -1.07 9.80 -8.06
C SER A 160 0.33 9.59 -7.55
N ASP A 161 1.24 10.47 -7.99
CA ASP A 161 2.61 10.53 -7.49
C ASP A 161 2.62 11.14 -6.08
N ILE A 162 3.05 10.35 -5.10
CA ILE A 162 3.05 10.74 -3.69
C ILE A 162 4.38 10.44 -2.99
N PHE A 163 5.36 9.85 -3.69
CA PHE A 163 6.61 9.41 -3.07
C PHE A 163 7.83 10.16 -3.58
N GLY A 164 8.65 10.65 -2.63
CA GLY A 164 10.05 10.94 -2.88
C GLY A 164 10.94 9.72 -2.60
N ALA A 165 12.20 9.81 -3.00
CA ALA A 165 13.19 8.78 -2.70
C ALA A 165 13.34 8.58 -1.19
N ALA A 166 13.33 7.32 -0.74
CA ALA A 166 13.45 6.88 0.64
C ALA A 166 12.27 7.26 1.57
N ASP A 167 11.11 7.63 1.02
CA ASP A 167 9.92 7.82 1.83
C ASP A 167 9.38 6.47 2.34
N ALA A 168 8.98 6.44 3.60
CA ALA A 168 8.37 5.26 4.19
C ALA A 168 6.90 5.13 3.79
N PHE A 169 6.46 3.89 3.54
CA PHE A 169 5.09 3.60 3.17
C PHE A 169 4.44 2.50 3.99
N VAL A 170 3.12 2.49 3.96
CA VAL A 170 2.28 1.39 4.43
C VAL A 170 1.18 1.13 3.39
N ILE A 171 0.90 -0.15 3.10
CA ILE A 171 -0.15 -0.56 2.17
C ILE A 171 -1.28 -1.21 2.96
N TYR A 172 -2.47 -0.71 2.78
CA TYR A 172 -3.70 -1.22 3.39
C TYR A 172 -4.58 -1.89 2.34
N GLY A 173 -5.17 -3.02 2.72
CA GLY A 173 -6.09 -3.73 1.85
C GLY A 173 -7.33 -2.90 1.49
N ASN A 174 -7.71 -2.97 0.22
CA ASN A 174 -8.96 -2.37 -0.27
C ASN A 174 -10.20 -3.13 0.24
N THR A 175 -10.08 -4.44 0.42
CA THR A 175 -11.13 -5.23 1.04
C THR A 175 -11.21 -4.92 2.53
N ALA A 176 -11.81 -3.79 2.85
CA ALA A 176 -12.26 -3.53 4.19
C ALA A 176 -13.22 -4.66 4.59
N GLN A 177 -13.04 -5.22 5.76
CA GLN A 177 -14.12 -6.02 6.38
C GLN A 177 -15.36 -5.14 6.60
N MET A 178 -15.17 -3.83 6.52
CA MET A 178 -16.19 -2.80 6.53
C MET A 178 -16.06 -1.92 5.29
N ASN A 179 -17.11 -1.74 4.55
CA ASN A 179 -17.16 -0.79 3.44
C ASN A 179 -17.42 0.62 3.97
N THR A 180 -16.36 1.40 4.14
CA THR A 180 -16.37 2.69 4.82
C THR A 180 -16.86 3.84 3.99
N ASP A 181 -16.93 3.68 2.68
CA ASP A 181 -17.63 4.66 1.85
C ASP A 181 -19.15 4.59 2.06
N THR A 182 -19.65 3.48 2.64
CA THR A 182 -21.07 3.21 2.80
C THR A 182 -21.46 2.67 4.18
N GLN A 183 -20.52 2.20 4.99
CA GLN A 183 -20.77 1.59 6.29
C GLN A 183 -20.22 2.46 7.42
N ALA A 184 -21.11 2.99 8.23
CA ALA A 184 -20.74 3.70 9.44
C ALA A 184 -20.61 2.73 10.61
N PHE A 185 -19.74 3.04 11.55
CA PHE A 185 -19.46 2.26 12.73
C PHE A 185 -19.79 3.03 14.01
N VAL A 186 -20.00 2.30 15.10
CA VAL A 186 -20.11 2.87 16.44
C VAL A 186 -18.74 2.82 17.12
N VAL A 187 -18.36 3.89 17.78
CA VAL A 187 -17.07 4.02 18.45
C VAL A 187 -17.19 3.73 19.93
N TYR A 188 -16.38 2.79 20.44
CA TYR A 188 -16.12 2.64 21.85
C TYR A 188 -14.86 3.40 22.23
N VAL A 189 -14.92 4.25 23.25
CA VAL A 189 -13.80 5.06 23.74
C VAL A 189 -13.26 4.42 25.00
N GLY A 190 -12.16 3.66 24.88
CA GLY A 190 -11.64 2.85 25.99
C GLY A 190 -10.92 3.65 27.07
N ALA A 191 -10.05 4.60 26.67
CA ALA A 191 -9.24 5.38 27.57
C ALA A 191 -8.97 6.80 27.04
N ALA A 192 -8.33 7.63 27.84
CA ALA A 192 -7.82 8.93 27.45
C ALA A 192 -6.30 9.01 27.68
N SER A 193 -5.61 9.89 26.96
CA SER A 193 -4.21 10.18 27.23
C SER A 193 -4.05 10.91 28.56
N GLY A 194 -3.27 10.29 29.47
CA GLY A 194 -3.05 10.78 30.82
C GLY A 194 -3.52 9.81 31.89
N ALA A 195 -2.69 9.58 32.91
CA ALA A 195 -2.84 8.48 33.88
C ALA A 195 -4.08 8.51 34.80
N SER A 196 -4.95 9.51 34.68
CA SER A 196 -6.16 9.64 35.50
C SER A 196 -7.33 10.28 34.76
N ALA A 197 -7.26 10.35 33.41
CA ALA A 197 -8.31 10.98 32.64
C ALA A 197 -9.53 10.07 32.51
N THR A 198 -10.65 10.49 33.09
CA THR A 198 -11.94 9.79 32.99
C THR A 198 -12.78 10.28 31.81
N TRP A 199 -12.26 11.24 31.04
CA TRP A 199 -12.87 11.81 29.86
C TRP A 199 -11.82 12.10 28.78
N ALA A 200 -12.26 12.11 27.54
CA ALA A 200 -11.43 12.38 26.37
C ALA A 200 -12.13 13.39 25.43
N GLU A 201 -11.36 13.99 24.56
CA GLU A 201 -11.90 14.63 23.37
C GLU A 201 -11.88 13.62 22.22
N VAL A 202 -12.95 13.57 21.45
CA VAL A 202 -13.10 12.65 20.33
C VAL A 202 -13.64 13.42 19.13
N LYS A 203 -12.79 13.66 18.14
CA LYS A 203 -13.19 14.29 16.89
C LYS A 203 -13.47 13.23 15.85
N VAL A 204 -14.66 13.25 15.27
CA VAL A 204 -15.11 12.27 14.28
C VAL A 204 -15.67 12.94 13.03
N THR A 205 -15.67 12.20 11.93
CA THR A 205 -16.57 12.44 10.81
C THR A 205 -17.76 11.53 10.97
N THR A 206 -18.96 12.09 11.08
CA THR A 206 -20.20 11.31 11.23
C THR A 206 -20.62 10.67 9.91
N ALA A 207 -21.54 9.72 9.95
CA ALA A 207 -22.15 9.11 8.76
C ALA A 207 -22.80 10.14 7.81
N ALA A 208 -23.20 11.29 8.31
CA ALA A 208 -23.70 12.41 7.51
C ALA A 208 -22.59 13.30 6.90
N GLY A 209 -21.31 12.97 7.10
CA GLY A 209 -20.18 13.74 6.59
C GLY A 209 -19.78 14.95 7.44
N ASN A 210 -20.39 15.19 8.58
CA ASN A 210 -20.07 16.32 9.44
C ASN A 210 -18.88 16.00 10.36
N ASN A 211 -17.93 16.94 10.47
CA ASN A 211 -16.84 16.87 11.42
C ASN A 211 -17.26 17.48 12.76
N ILE A 212 -17.31 16.68 13.82
CA ILE A 212 -17.77 17.07 15.16
C ILE A 212 -16.72 16.64 16.19
N THR A 213 -16.44 17.51 17.16
CA THR A 213 -15.64 17.17 18.34
C THR A 213 -16.56 17.01 19.55
N PHE A 214 -16.52 15.83 20.15
CA PHE A 214 -17.17 15.55 21.44
C PHE A 214 -16.17 15.88 22.54
N SER A 215 -16.40 17.01 23.22
CA SER A 215 -15.55 17.42 24.34
C SER A 215 -16.04 16.78 25.63
N HIS A 216 -15.08 16.45 26.53
CA HIS A 216 -15.38 15.81 27.83
C HIS A 216 -16.21 14.51 27.69
N PHE A 217 -15.90 13.71 26.65
CA PHE A 217 -16.58 12.46 26.44
C PHE A 217 -16.06 11.41 27.45
N PRO A 218 -16.94 10.73 28.21
CA PRO A 218 -16.52 9.79 29.24
C PRO A 218 -15.87 8.54 28.61
N THR A 219 -14.74 8.13 29.17
CA THR A 219 -14.08 6.87 28.79
C THR A 219 -14.88 5.66 29.27
N GLY A 220 -14.71 4.50 28.61
CA GLY A 220 -15.46 3.29 28.89
C GLY A 220 -16.88 3.30 28.31
N THR A 221 -17.21 4.22 27.41
CA THR A 221 -18.55 4.36 26.84
C THR A 221 -18.56 4.39 25.31
N PHE A 222 -19.74 4.23 24.73
CA PHE A 222 -19.96 4.28 23.29
C PHE A 222 -20.38 5.66 22.84
N LEU A 223 -19.77 6.14 21.75
CA LEU A 223 -20.17 7.39 21.10
C LEU A 223 -21.57 7.20 20.49
N PRO A 224 -22.55 8.09 20.78
CA PRO A 224 -23.96 7.89 20.41
C PRO A 224 -24.25 8.28 18.95
N VAL A 225 -23.25 8.22 18.07
CA VAL A 225 -23.35 8.52 16.65
C VAL A 225 -22.61 7.49 15.82
N GLN A 226 -23.08 7.29 14.60
CA GLN A 226 -22.34 6.50 13.62
C GLN A 226 -21.27 7.35 12.96
N CYS A 227 -20.06 6.80 12.86
CA CYS A 227 -18.87 7.48 12.39
C CYS A 227 -18.33 6.84 11.11
N LEU A 228 -17.70 7.63 10.27
CA LEU A 228 -16.91 7.21 9.12
C LEU A 228 -15.41 7.31 9.42
N ARG A 229 -15.03 8.14 10.40
CA ARG A 229 -13.63 8.39 10.76
C ARG A 229 -13.50 8.90 12.19
N VAL A 230 -12.37 8.60 12.81
CA VAL A 230 -11.88 9.26 14.02
C VAL A 230 -10.59 10.00 13.69
N TRP A 231 -10.55 11.29 13.96
CA TRP A 231 -9.40 12.16 13.65
C TRP A 231 -8.27 12.01 14.68
N THR A 232 -7.00 12.13 14.24
CA THR A 232 -5.85 12.25 15.15
C THR A 232 -5.84 13.62 15.83
N THR A 233 -5.89 14.69 15.04
CA THR A 233 -5.95 16.07 15.58
C THR A 233 -7.33 16.34 16.18
N GLY A 234 -7.35 16.69 17.47
CA GLY A 234 -8.58 16.95 18.23
C GLY A 234 -9.17 15.71 18.90
N THR A 235 -8.44 14.59 18.92
CA THR A 235 -8.76 13.40 19.71
C THR A 235 -7.67 13.14 20.73
N THR A 236 -8.05 13.05 22.01
CA THR A 236 -7.17 12.64 23.11
C THR A 236 -7.50 11.23 23.60
N ALA A 237 -8.50 10.60 23.02
CA ALA A 237 -8.88 9.22 23.31
C ALA A 237 -7.79 8.24 22.86
N THR A 238 -7.61 7.18 23.65
CA THR A 238 -6.78 6.02 23.35
C THR A 238 -7.60 4.75 23.50
N ASN A 239 -7.11 3.61 22.97
CA ASN A 239 -7.86 2.36 22.97
C ASN A 239 -9.28 2.54 22.38
N VAL A 240 -9.33 3.16 21.22
CA VAL A 240 -10.58 3.41 20.51
C VAL A 240 -10.92 2.21 19.66
N VAL A 241 -12.13 1.67 19.79
CA VAL A 241 -12.58 0.48 19.06
C VAL A 241 -13.80 0.83 18.22
N ALA A 242 -13.79 0.43 16.96
CA ALA A 242 -14.96 0.49 16.08
C ALA A 242 -15.75 -0.82 16.16
N LEU A 243 -17.06 -0.70 16.08
CA LEU A 243 -18.02 -1.82 16.15
C LEU A 243 -19.04 -1.67 15.01
N TRP A 244 -19.27 -2.74 14.21
CA TRP A 244 -20.22 -2.74 13.07
C TRP A 244 -20.88 -4.10 12.82
#